data_01190de958450dd4f3f448fe53ad06f2
#
_entry.id   01190de958450dd4f3f448fe53ad06f2
#
_cell.length_a   1.000
_cell.length_b   1.000
_cell.length_c   1.000
_cell.angle_alpha   90.00
_cell.angle_beta   90.00
_cell.angle_gamma   90.00
#
_symmetry.space_group_name_H-M   'P 1'
#
loop_
_entity.id
_entity.type
_entity.pdbx_description
1 polymer ?
#
loop_
_entity_poly.entity_id
_entity_poly.type
_entity_poly.pdbx_seq_one_letter_code
_entity_poly.pdbx_strand_id
1 'polypeptide(L)'
;MNVEIHEIDSNNEEEIENYCIELGKKLILKGHKPYIRPKQEFIKHSSIIGYISGALELLHQINKLNLKNIKIYQVAGNSVIGLSIFKKHCDLDWEINAISPYLYNSKKDMQKEGIKNGNNVAKLLKLNLKLDSSDINYDYNFVGKDYGISTKSSIQAIELLAKTESIFLDPVY
;
A
#
# COMPACT_ATOMS: atom_id res chain seq x y z
N MET A 1 20.53 -21.89 -5.51
CA MET A 1 19.26 -22.03 -4.75
C MET A 1 18.23 -22.56 -5.73
N ASN A 2 17.65 -23.74 -5.47
CA ASN A 2 16.63 -24.30 -6.36
C ASN A 2 15.28 -23.70 -5.95
N VAL A 3 14.62 -23.03 -6.87
CA VAL A 3 13.26 -22.53 -6.70
C VAL A 3 12.30 -23.51 -7.35
N GLU A 4 11.29 -23.96 -6.63
CA GLU A 4 10.20 -24.77 -7.15
C GLU A 4 9.02 -23.86 -7.44
N ILE A 5 8.51 -23.88 -8.67
CA ILE A 5 7.38 -23.05 -9.09
C ILE A 5 6.14 -23.94 -9.17
N HIS A 6 5.08 -23.53 -8.49
CA HIS A 6 3.77 -24.17 -8.53
C HIS A 6 2.79 -23.27 -9.27
N GLU A 7 2.23 -23.75 -10.37
CA GLU A 7 1.18 -23.06 -11.11
C GLU A 7 -0.19 -23.51 -10.61
N ILE A 8 -1.11 -22.56 -10.45
CA ILE A 8 -2.48 -22.79 -10.01
C ILE A 8 -3.39 -22.14 -11.04
N ASP A 9 -4.28 -22.92 -11.63
CA ASP A 9 -5.28 -22.43 -12.60
C ASP A 9 -6.49 -21.84 -11.85
N SER A 10 -6.24 -20.78 -11.11
CA SER A 10 -7.27 -20.03 -10.37
C SER A 10 -6.83 -18.59 -10.12
N ASN A 11 -7.79 -17.66 -10.26
CA ASN A 11 -7.68 -16.26 -9.83
C ASN A 11 -8.41 -16.00 -8.51
N ASN A 12 -8.92 -17.04 -7.85
CA ASN A 12 -9.62 -16.94 -6.57
C ASN A 12 -8.59 -16.93 -5.42
N GLU A 13 -8.53 -15.82 -4.69
CA GLU A 13 -7.56 -15.66 -3.58
C GLU A 13 -7.73 -16.75 -2.50
N GLU A 14 -8.95 -17.19 -2.19
CA GLU A 14 -9.21 -18.22 -1.18
C GLU A 14 -8.68 -19.58 -1.62
N GLU A 15 -8.83 -19.94 -2.90
CA GLU A 15 -8.29 -21.17 -3.46
C GLU A 15 -6.75 -21.17 -3.43
N ILE A 16 -6.14 -20.04 -3.79
CA ILE A 16 -4.68 -19.86 -3.73
C ILE A 16 -4.17 -19.96 -2.29
N GLU A 17 -4.83 -19.31 -1.34
CA GLU A 17 -4.48 -19.39 0.08
C GLU A 17 -4.57 -20.83 0.61
N ASN A 18 -5.64 -21.54 0.29
CA ASN A 18 -5.83 -22.94 0.69
C ASN A 18 -4.73 -23.84 0.11
N TYR A 19 -4.39 -23.67 -1.18
CA TYR A 19 -3.28 -24.40 -1.79
C TYR A 19 -1.95 -24.14 -1.08
N CYS A 20 -1.63 -22.88 -0.75
CA CYS A 20 -0.41 -22.54 -0.02
C CYS A 20 -0.37 -23.19 1.37
N ILE A 21 -1.50 -23.25 2.06
CA ILE A 21 -1.60 -23.91 3.37
C ILE A 21 -1.35 -25.42 3.25
N GLU A 22 -1.97 -26.08 2.26
CA GLU A 22 -1.79 -27.51 2.04
C GLU A 22 -0.36 -27.86 1.62
N LEU A 23 0.26 -27.05 0.76
CA LEU A 23 1.68 -27.21 0.39
C LEU A 23 2.58 -27.04 1.62
N GLY A 24 2.31 -26.03 2.46
CA GLY A 24 3.03 -25.82 3.71
C GLY A 24 2.95 -27.02 4.65
N LYS A 25 1.76 -27.63 4.83
CA LYS A 25 1.60 -28.87 5.62
C LYS A 25 2.46 -30.03 5.05
N LYS A 26 2.45 -30.20 3.73
CA LYS A 26 3.29 -31.24 3.07
C LYS A 26 4.78 -31.01 3.30
N LEU A 27 5.24 -29.76 3.27
CA LEU A 27 6.64 -29.42 3.55
C LEU A 27 7.00 -29.67 5.01
N ILE A 28 6.12 -29.38 5.95
CA ILE A 28 6.33 -29.69 7.38
C ILE A 28 6.48 -31.18 7.60
N LEU A 29 5.64 -32.01 6.97
CA LEU A 29 5.75 -33.48 7.04
C LEU A 29 7.07 -34.01 6.49
N LYS A 30 7.71 -33.29 5.57
CA LYS A 30 9.04 -33.59 5.03
C LYS A 30 10.18 -33.03 5.90
N GLY A 31 9.90 -32.46 7.07
CA GLY A 31 10.88 -31.91 7.99
C GLY A 31 11.33 -30.47 7.68
N HIS A 32 10.70 -29.79 6.74
CA HIS A 32 10.98 -28.39 6.45
C HIS A 32 10.29 -27.45 7.45
N LYS A 33 10.75 -26.20 7.51
CA LYS A 33 10.12 -25.10 8.28
C LYS A 33 9.66 -24.01 7.31
N PRO A 34 8.56 -24.21 6.59
CA PRO A 34 8.10 -23.23 5.61
C PRO A 34 7.54 -21.99 6.32
N TYR A 35 7.80 -20.80 5.76
CA TYR A 35 7.01 -19.62 6.04
C TYR A 35 5.82 -19.60 5.09
N ILE A 36 4.62 -19.79 5.63
CA ILE A 36 3.39 -19.76 4.85
C ILE A 36 2.84 -18.33 4.91
N ARG A 37 2.58 -17.75 3.74
CA ARG A 37 2.01 -16.41 3.64
C ARG A 37 0.69 -16.35 4.43
N PRO A 38 0.51 -15.39 5.34
CA PRO A 38 -0.72 -15.21 6.08
C PRO A 38 -1.89 -14.83 5.17
N LYS A 39 -3.12 -14.95 5.69
CA LYS A 39 -4.33 -14.50 5.00
C LYS A 39 -4.23 -13.05 4.57
N GLN A 40 -4.84 -12.72 3.44
CA GLN A 40 -4.78 -11.40 2.80
C GLN A 40 -5.25 -10.27 3.73
N GLU A 41 -6.27 -10.50 4.54
CA GLU A 41 -6.76 -9.50 5.52
C GLU A 41 -5.67 -9.15 6.54
N PHE A 42 -4.96 -10.16 7.06
CA PHE A 42 -3.86 -9.95 8.00
C PHE A 42 -2.71 -9.16 7.34
N ILE A 43 -2.40 -9.46 6.08
CA ILE A 43 -1.38 -8.75 5.32
C ILE A 43 -1.77 -7.28 5.12
N LYS A 44 -3.02 -7.01 4.73
CA LYS A 44 -3.54 -5.65 4.57
C LYS A 44 -3.39 -4.85 5.88
N HIS A 45 -3.85 -5.40 7.01
CA HIS A 45 -3.77 -4.72 8.31
C HIS A 45 -2.33 -4.52 8.77
N SER A 46 -1.47 -5.53 8.65
CA SER A 46 -0.04 -5.43 9.01
C SER A 46 0.69 -4.40 8.16
N SER A 47 0.38 -4.33 6.86
CA SER A 47 0.92 -3.31 5.95
C SER A 47 0.52 -1.91 6.38
N ILE A 48 -0.76 -1.67 6.70
CA ILE A 48 -1.24 -0.36 7.19
C ILE A 48 -0.50 0.03 8.48
N ILE A 49 -0.33 -0.91 9.43
CA ILE A 49 0.41 -0.66 10.69
C ILE A 49 1.87 -0.30 10.40
N GLY A 50 2.50 -1.00 9.45
CA GLY A 50 3.86 -0.68 9.02
C GLY A 50 3.98 0.76 8.50
N TYR A 51 3.00 1.23 7.72
CA TYR A 51 2.98 2.60 7.22
C TYR A 51 2.65 3.65 8.30
N ILE A 52 1.91 3.30 9.36
CA ILE A 52 1.76 4.18 10.54
C ILE A 52 3.13 4.36 11.22
N SER A 53 3.91 3.29 11.36
CA SER A 53 5.27 3.36 11.89
C SER A 53 6.21 4.19 11.00
N GLY A 54 6.13 4.00 9.67
CA GLY A 54 6.87 4.81 8.70
C GLY A 54 6.50 6.29 8.75
N ALA A 55 5.22 6.61 9.00
CA ALA A 55 4.77 7.99 9.17
C ALA A 55 5.36 8.66 10.42
N LEU A 56 5.55 7.92 11.51
CA LEU A 56 6.25 8.41 12.70
C LEU A 56 7.72 8.72 12.40
N GLU A 57 8.40 7.85 11.66
CA GLU A 57 9.77 8.09 11.23
C GLU A 57 9.85 9.33 10.34
N LEU A 58 8.94 9.45 9.37
CA LEU A 58 8.84 10.63 8.49
C LEU A 58 8.64 11.91 9.29
N LEU A 59 7.76 11.91 10.31
CA LEU A 59 7.56 13.07 11.19
C LEU A 59 8.85 13.47 11.92
N HIS A 60 9.62 12.50 12.41
CA HIS A 60 10.91 12.78 13.04
C HIS A 60 11.90 13.42 12.07
N GLN A 61 11.96 12.94 10.81
CA GLN A 61 12.81 13.52 9.77
C GLN A 61 12.39 14.94 9.40
N ILE A 62 11.09 15.17 9.21
CA ILE A 62 10.50 16.49 8.92
C ILE A 62 10.88 17.49 10.02
N ASN A 63 10.70 17.10 11.29
CA ASN A 63 11.02 17.97 12.43
C ASN A 63 12.53 18.26 12.53
N LYS A 64 13.37 17.25 12.32
CA LYS A 64 14.83 17.41 12.33
C LYS A 64 15.32 18.37 11.23
N LEU A 65 14.66 18.37 10.08
CA LEU A 65 14.99 19.22 8.93
C LEU A 65 14.25 20.57 8.94
N ASN A 66 13.38 20.81 9.94
CA ASN A 66 12.52 22.00 10.05
C ASN A 66 11.68 22.27 8.78
N LEU A 67 11.20 21.20 8.12
CA LEU A 67 10.38 21.33 6.94
C LEU A 67 8.95 21.77 7.29
N LYS A 68 8.35 22.55 6.40
CA LYS A 68 6.98 23.08 6.52
C LYS A 68 6.17 22.80 5.26
N ASN A 69 4.86 22.92 5.34
CA ASN A 69 3.95 22.73 4.20
C ASN A 69 4.17 21.38 3.50
N ILE A 70 4.08 20.31 4.27
CA ILE A 70 4.41 18.95 3.83
C ILE A 70 3.38 18.45 2.82
N LYS A 71 3.86 18.12 1.62
CA LYS A 71 3.08 17.46 0.57
C LYS A 71 3.67 16.08 0.30
N ILE A 72 2.85 15.06 0.47
CA ILE A 72 3.22 13.66 0.26
C ILE A 72 2.50 13.16 -0.99
N TYR A 73 3.25 12.67 -1.97
CA TYR A 73 2.73 11.97 -3.13
C TYR A 73 2.98 10.49 -2.96
N GLN A 74 1.91 9.71 -2.95
CA GLN A 74 1.98 8.29 -2.66
C GLN A 74 1.05 7.52 -3.59
N VAL A 75 1.48 6.36 -4.06
CA VAL A 75 0.61 5.42 -4.78
C VAL A 75 -0.52 4.96 -3.86
N ALA A 76 -1.75 4.99 -4.37
CA ALA A 76 -2.95 4.59 -3.65
C ALA A 76 -2.86 3.13 -3.17
N GLY A 77 -3.19 2.91 -1.90
CA GLY A 77 -3.13 1.59 -1.26
C GLY A 77 -3.00 1.68 0.26
N ASN A 78 -2.48 0.63 0.87
CA ASN A 78 -2.33 0.54 2.34
C ASN A 78 -1.41 1.62 2.93
N SER A 79 -0.45 2.11 2.15
CA SER A 79 0.45 3.20 2.53
C SER A 79 -0.31 4.49 2.81
N VAL A 80 -1.20 4.89 1.91
CA VAL A 80 -2.06 6.07 2.08
C VAL A 80 -2.94 5.93 3.32
N ILE A 81 -3.51 4.75 3.55
CA ILE A 81 -4.37 4.48 4.71
C ILE A 81 -3.58 4.67 6.01
N GLY A 82 -2.37 4.11 6.08
CA GLY A 82 -1.50 4.26 7.26
C GLY A 82 -1.09 5.71 7.52
N LEU A 83 -0.70 6.44 6.48
CA LEU A 83 -0.39 7.88 6.55
C LEU A 83 -1.60 8.70 7.01
N SER A 84 -2.81 8.40 6.49
CA SER A 84 -4.05 9.11 6.87
C SER A 84 -4.45 8.86 8.33
N ILE A 85 -4.30 7.62 8.82
CA ILE A 85 -4.53 7.30 10.25
C ILE A 85 -3.57 8.12 11.10
N PHE A 86 -2.28 8.10 10.78
CA PHE A 86 -1.26 8.82 11.55
C PHE A 86 -1.47 10.32 11.51
N LYS A 87 -1.73 10.90 10.33
CA LYS A 87 -2.06 12.31 10.16
C LYS A 87 -3.22 12.71 11.06
N LYS A 88 -4.34 11.97 11.03
CA LYS A 88 -5.55 12.25 11.79
C LYS A 88 -5.34 12.08 13.29
N HIS A 89 -4.57 11.06 13.69
CA HIS A 89 -4.26 10.79 15.10
C HIS A 89 -3.41 11.89 15.74
N CYS A 90 -2.42 12.40 14.98
CA CYS A 90 -1.48 13.42 15.45
C CYS A 90 -1.89 14.85 15.10
N ASP A 91 -3.07 15.05 14.51
CA ASP A 91 -3.60 16.36 14.08
C ASP A 91 -2.60 17.16 13.22
N LEU A 92 -2.03 16.47 12.19
CA LEU A 92 -1.03 17.05 11.31
C LEU A 92 -1.68 17.73 10.09
N ASP A 93 -1.06 18.80 9.59
CA ASP A 93 -1.48 19.55 8.40
C ASP A 93 -0.93 19.00 7.07
N TRP A 94 -0.46 17.75 7.06
CA TRP A 94 0.07 17.11 5.86
C TRP A 94 -0.95 17.04 4.72
N GLU A 95 -0.55 17.41 3.52
CA GLU A 95 -1.30 17.18 2.29
C GLU A 95 -0.89 15.82 1.71
N ILE A 96 -1.80 14.84 1.72
CA ILE A 96 -1.54 13.49 1.20
C ILE A 96 -2.23 13.37 -0.16
N ASN A 97 -1.43 13.28 -1.22
CA ASN A 97 -1.87 13.11 -2.60
C ASN A 97 -1.73 11.63 -2.99
N ALA A 98 -2.84 10.92 -3.00
CA ALA A 98 -2.89 9.50 -3.31
C ALA A 98 -3.17 9.29 -4.79
N ILE A 99 -2.17 8.83 -5.54
CA ILE A 99 -2.27 8.62 -6.98
C ILE A 99 -2.65 7.16 -7.26
N SER A 100 -3.74 6.92 -7.97
CA SER A 100 -4.13 5.56 -8.32
C SER A 100 -3.38 5.05 -9.55
N PRO A 101 -2.76 3.87 -9.50
CA PRO A 101 -2.06 3.29 -10.65
C PRO A 101 -2.99 2.58 -11.63
N TYR A 102 -4.26 2.39 -11.28
CA TYR A 102 -5.27 1.71 -12.10
C TYR A 102 -6.69 2.16 -11.77
N LEU A 103 -7.61 1.92 -12.71
CA LEU A 103 -9.03 2.13 -12.50
C LEU A 103 -9.62 0.88 -11.81
N TYR A 104 -10.05 1.04 -10.58
CA TYR A 104 -10.90 0.05 -9.92
C TYR A 104 -12.29 0.01 -10.57
N ASN A 105 -13.00 -1.12 -10.43
CA ASN A 105 -14.36 -1.30 -10.93
C ASN A 105 -15.30 -0.15 -10.51
N SER A 106 -15.02 0.47 -9.36
CA SER A 106 -15.63 1.73 -8.94
C SER A 106 -14.67 2.50 -8.02
N LYS A 107 -14.50 3.81 -8.29
CA LYS A 107 -13.72 4.74 -7.44
C LYS A 107 -14.24 4.73 -5.99
N LYS A 108 -15.56 4.65 -5.82
CA LYS A 108 -16.20 4.63 -4.50
C LYS A 108 -15.92 3.34 -3.73
N ASP A 109 -15.72 2.21 -4.41
CA ASP A 109 -15.47 0.93 -3.74
C ASP A 109 -14.06 0.88 -3.18
N MET A 110 -13.06 1.36 -3.92
CA MET A 110 -11.69 1.46 -3.42
C MET A 110 -11.60 2.36 -2.18
N GLN A 111 -12.24 3.53 -2.22
CA GLN A 111 -12.26 4.45 -1.09
C GLN A 111 -12.97 3.82 0.12
N LYS A 112 -14.13 3.19 -0.07
CA LYS A 112 -14.89 2.51 0.99
C LYS A 112 -14.07 1.37 1.62
N GLU A 113 -13.41 0.55 0.80
CA GLU A 113 -12.55 -0.52 1.28
C GLU A 113 -11.36 0.04 2.10
N GLY A 114 -10.72 1.09 1.61
CA GLY A 114 -9.65 1.77 2.33
C GLY A 114 -10.10 2.30 3.69
N ILE A 115 -11.24 2.99 3.74
CA ILE A 115 -11.84 3.49 4.99
C ILE A 115 -12.17 2.33 5.94
N LYS A 116 -12.77 1.26 5.45
CA LYS A 116 -13.10 0.06 6.25
C LYS A 116 -11.85 -0.55 6.88
N ASN A 117 -10.82 -0.79 6.08
CA ASN A 117 -9.56 -1.37 6.55
C ASN A 117 -8.85 -0.45 7.54
N GLY A 118 -8.82 0.85 7.27
CA GLY A 118 -8.26 1.85 8.18
C GLY A 118 -8.98 1.90 9.53
N ASN A 119 -10.31 1.87 9.53
CA ASN A 119 -11.10 1.85 10.77
C ASN A 119 -10.91 0.56 11.56
N ASN A 120 -10.74 -0.60 10.88
CA ASN A 120 -10.41 -1.86 11.55
C ASN A 120 -9.04 -1.78 12.23
N VAL A 121 -8.04 -1.20 11.56
CA VAL A 121 -6.69 -1.01 12.13
C VAL A 121 -6.72 0.00 13.27
N ALA A 122 -7.43 1.12 13.15
CA ALA A 122 -7.59 2.08 14.23
C ALA A 122 -8.21 1.44 15.48
N LYS A 123 -9.25 0.60 15.30
CA LYS A 123 -9.84 -0.18 16.38
C LYS A 123 -8.86 -1.18 17.00
N LEU A 124 -8.10 -1.90 16.16
CA LEU A 124 -7.08 -2.87 16.61
C LEU A 124 -6.01 -2.19 17.48
N LEU A 125 -5.59 -0.99 17.08
CA LEU A 125 -4.61 -0.17 17.82
C LEU A 125 -5.22 0.64 18.97
N LYS A 126 -6.54 0.50 19.21
CA LYS A 126 -7.29 1.24 20.26
C LYS A 126 -7.17 2.76 20.11
N LEU A 127 -7.08 3.26 18.87
CA LEU A 127 -7.06 4.69 18.59
C LEU A 127 -8.48 5.24 18.63
N ASN A 128 -8.66 6.40 19.28
CA ASN A 128 -9.95 7.10 19.33
C ASN A 128 -10.14 8.00 18.10
N LEU A 129 -10.20 7.37 16.92
CA LEU A 129 -10.45 8.05 15.65
C LEU A 129 -11.29 7.18 14.71
N LYS A 130 -11.94 7.82 13.75
CA LYS A 130 -12.67 7.18 12.67
C LYS A 130 -12.36 7.90 11.37
N LEU A 131 -11.90 7.17 10.37
CA LEU A 131 -11.72 7.69 9.02
C LEU A 131 -13.06 7.77 8.29
N ASP A 132 -13.18 8.77 7.44
CA ASP A 132 -14.30 8.98 6.53
C ASP A 132 -13.81 9.34 5.11
N SER A 133 -14.73 9.72 4.21
CA SER A 133 -14.40 10.00 2.81
C SER A 133 -13.54 11.24 2.59
N SER A 134 -13.40 12.11 3.58
CA SER A 134 -12.53 13.29 3.51
C SER A 134 -11.06 12.97 3.85
N ASP A 135 -10.82 11.86 4.56
CA ASP A 135 -9.48 11.47 5.00
C ASP A 135 -8.68 10.74 3.91
N ILE A 136 -9.35 10.12 2.94
CA ILE A 136 -8.73 9.34 1.87
C ILE A 136 -9.33 9.76 0.53
N ASN A 137 -8.55 10.47 -0.28
CA ASN A 137 -8.94 10.88 -1.60
C ASN A 137 -7.94 10.36 -2.64
N TYR A 138 -8.42 9.57 -3.60
CA TYR A 138 -7.59 9.01 -4.66
C TYR A 138 -7.73 9.82 -5.95
N ASP A 139 -6.59 10.25 -6.49
CA ASP A 139 -6.53 10.87 -7.82
C ASP A 139 -6.34 9.79 -8.89
N TYR A 140 -7.27 9.78 -9.86
CA TYR A 140 -7.30 8.84 -10.98
C TYR A 140 -6.89 9.50 -12.31
N ASN A 141 -6.48 10.76 -12.29
CA ASN A 141 -6.18 11.50 -13.52
C ASN A 141 -4.90 11.03 -14.21
N PHE A 142 -4.06 10.27 -13.51
CA PHE A 142 -2.77 9.79 -14.01
C PHE A 142 -2.79 8.31 -14.44
N VAL A 143 -3.94 7.67 -14.42
CA VAL A 143 -4.08 6.28 -14.85
C VAL A 143 -3.85 6.18 -16.36
N GLY A 144 -2.94 5.28 -16.76
CA GLY A 144 -2.65 4.96 -18.15
C GLY A 144 -3.69 4.02 -18.78
N LYS A 145 -3.27 3.31 -19.83
CA LYS A 145 -4.12 2.36 -20.56
C LYS A 145 -4.50 1.15 -19.68
N ASP A 146 -3.54 0.64 -18.92
CA ASP A 146 -3.72 -0.50 -18.04
C ASP A 146 -2.61 -0.54 -16.99
N TYR A 147 -2.78 -1.40 -15.96
CA TYR A 147 -1.79 -1.60 -14.92
C TYR A 147 -0.46 -2.12 -15.50
N GLY A 148 0.64 -1.52 -15.07
CA GLY A 148 1.98 -1.90 -15.51
C GLY A 148 2.34 -1.47 -16.94
N ILE A 149 1.43 -0.78 -17.66
CA ILE A 149 1.72 -0.24 -19.00
C ILE A 149 2.14 1.21 -18.92
N SER A 150 3.44 1.45 -19.12
CA SER A 150 4.02 2.79 -19.08
C SER A 150 3.42 3.68 -20.18
N THR A 151 3.15 4.94 -19.81
CA THR A 151 2.75 5.99 -20.75
C THR A 151 3.95 6.83 -21.17
N LYS A 152 3.81 7.59 -22.25
CA LYS A 152 4.87 8.55 -22.65
C LYS A 152 5.15 9.56 -21.54
N SER A 153 4.13 10.04 -20.84
CA SER A 153 4.27 11.00 -19.74
C SER A 153 4.92 10.39 -18.51
N SER A 154 4.64 9.11 -18.16
CA SER A 154 5.32 8.45 -17.05
C SER A 154 6.81 8.26 -17.32
N ILE A 155 7.17 7.85 -18.55
CA ILE A 155 8.58 7.73 -18.95
C ILE A 155 9.29 9.09 -18.86
N GLN A 156 8.66 10.16 -19.36
CA GLN A 156 9.21 11.51 -19.28
C GLN A 156 9.42 11.98 -17.83
N ALA A 157 8.48 11.65 -16.93
CA ALA A 157 8.59 11.99 -15.51
C ALA A 157 9.76 11.23 -14.84
N ILE A 158 9.93 9.93 -15.12
CA ILE A 158 11.06 9.12 -14.65
C ILE A 158 12.38 9.73 -15.12
N GLU A 159 12.49 10.04 -16.41
CA GLU A 159 13.70 10.65 -16.97
C GLU A 159 13.99 12.03 -16.37
N LEU A 160 12.96 12.84 -16.15
CA LEU A 160 13.11 14.17 -15.54
C LEU A 160 13.69 14.05 -14.13
N LEU A 161 13.09 13.23 -13.25
CA LEU A 161 13.58 13.04 -11.90
C LEU A 161 15.00 12.46 -11.87
N ALA A 162 15.28 11.49 -12.73
CA ALA A 162 16.63 10.93 -12.83
C ALA A 162 17.68 12.00 -13.19
N LYS A 163 17.34 12.92 -14.13
CA LYS A 163 18.26 13.98 -14.61
C LYS A 163 18.40 15.13 -13.61
N THR A 164 17.34 15.51 -12.90
CA THR A 164 17.34 16.69 -12.03
C THR A 164 17.69 16.39 -10.58
N GLU A 165 17.23 15.26 -10.06
CA GLU A 165 17.30 14.90 -8.64
C GLU A 165 18.13 13.64 -8.38
N SER A 166 18.60 12.95 -9.43
CA SER A 166 19.27 11.63 -9.32
C SER A 166 18.39 10.56 -8.63
N ILE A 167 17.06 10.70 -8.75
CA ILE A 167 16.07 9.75 -8.22
C ILE A 167 15.57 8.87 -9.36
N PHE A 168 15.71 7.56 -9.18
CA PHE A 168 15.23 6.55 -10.13
C PHE A 168 13.91 5.97 -9.65
N LEU A 169 12.83 6.28 -10.36
CA LEU A 169 11.51 5.75 -10.07
C LEU A 169 11.28 4.40 -10.76
N ASP A 170 10.47 3.56 -10.13
CA ASP A 170 9.93 2.35 -10.74
C ASP A 170 8.90 2.71 -11.84
N PRO A 171 8.82 1.94 -12.95
CA PRO A 171 7.92 2.27 -14.05
C PRO A 171 6.44 1.99 -13.76
N VAL A 172 6.13 1.31 -12.66
CA VAL A 172 4.74 0.94 -12.29
C VAL A 172 4.22 1.80 -11.13
N TYR A 173 5.07 2.04 -10.12
CA TYR A 173 4.72 2.74 -8.89
C TYR A 173 5.48 4.03 -8.68
#